data_e76145eeedb513897d065ba47146794b
#
_entry.id   e76145eeedb513897d065ba47146794b
#
_cell.length_a   1.000
_cell.length_b   1.000
_cell.length_c   1.000
_cell.angle_alpha   90.00
_cell.angle_beta   90.00
_cell.angle_gamma   90.00
#
_symmetry.space_group_name_H-M   'P 1'
#
loop_
_entity.id
_entity.type
_entity.pdbx_description
1 polymer ?
#
loop_
_entity_poly.entity_id
_entity_poly.type
_entity_poly.pdbx_seq_one_letter_code
_entity_poly.pdbx_strand_id
1 'polypeptide(L)'
;CRAPVVWLCKGFEAPAAGQASGWLGHEVCAQVAPALRAGVLSGPSFAVEVARGQPSALVAASGDAALRQLLVQAFHSSALRVYENPDVVGVEVGGAVKNVLAIATGLCDGLALGLNARAALITRGLAEITRLGLALGARVDTFMGLSGLGDLVLTCTGDLSRNRRVGLLLAQGMTLAQAVQS
;
A
#
# COMPACT_ATOMS: atom_id res chain seq x y z
N CYS A 1 24.44 18.05 -3.97
CA CYS A 1 23.51 17.36 -4.86
C CYS A 1 22.19 17.20 -4.11
N ARG A 2 21.10 17.70 -4.67
CA ARG A 2 19.77 17.61 -4.04
C ARG A 2 18.91 16.61 -4.83
N ALA A 3 19.35 15.35 -4.85
CA ALA A 3 18.54 14.30 -5.46
C ALA A 3 17.20 14.18 -4.72
N PRO A 4 16.09 14.01 -5.41
CA PRO A 4 14.80 13.73 -4.77
C PRO A 4 14.83 12.35 -4.13
N VAL A 5 14.01 12.16 -3.08
CA VAL A 5 13.84 10.90 -2.38
C VAL A 5 12.47 10.33 -2.69
N VAL A 6 12.43 9.04 -3.04
CA VAL A 6 11.19 8.31 -3.31
C VAL A 6 11.21 7.01 -2.53
N TRP A 7 10.15 6.75 -1.78
CA TRP A 7 10.03 5.50 -1.02
C TRP A 7 8.94 4.59 -1.60
N LEU A 8 9.09 3.31 -1.31
CA LEU A 8 8.15 2.25 -1.66
C LEU A 8 7.61 1.54 -0.40
N CYS A 9 8.15 1.89 0.78
CA CYS A 9 7.67 1.32 2.03
C CYS A 9 6.21 1.71 2.28
N LYS A 10 5.48 0.82 2.93
CA LYS A 10 4.05 0.94 3.21
C LYS A 10 3.81 0.69 4.69
N GLY A 11 3.07 1.55 5.33
CA GLY A 11 2.76 1.42 6.76
C GLY A 11 2.76 2.76 7.46
N PHE A 12 2.54 2.70 8.76
CA PHE A 12 2.68 3.82 9.68
C PHE A 12 3.94 3.63 10.51
N GLU A 13 4.63 4.70 10.83
CA GLU A 13 5.67 4.67 11.84
C GLU A 13 5.06 4.30 13.20
N ALA A 14 5.76 3.52 14.00
CA ALA A 14 5.31 3.24 15.36
C ALA A 14 5.29 4.55 16.17
N PRO A 15 4.19 4.86 16.88
CA PRO A 15 4.13 6.09 17.65
C PRO A 15 5.21 6.09 18.73
N ALA A 16 5.91 7.22 18.88
CA ALA A 16 6.82 7.43 20.00
C ALA A 16 6.04 7.53 21.32
N ALA A 17 6.73 7.34 22.44
CA ALA A 17 6.11 7.46 23.76
C ALA A 17 5.43 8.83 23.92
N GLY A 18 4.13 8.83 24.23
CA GLY A 18 3.32 10.04 24.37
C GLY A 18 2.64 10.56 23.11
N GLN A 19 2.84 9.91 21.95
CA GLN A 19 2.10 10.23 20.72
C GLN A 19 0.85 9.37 20.60
N ALA A 20 -0.25 9.98 20.11
CA ALA A 20 -1.53 9.29 19.95
C ALA A 20 -1.63 8.44 18.69
N SER A 21 -0.81 8.71 17.68
CA SER A 21 -0.83 8.00 16.37
C SER A 21 0.57 7.92 15.77
N GLY A 22 0.79 6.92 14.94
CA GLY A 22 1.97 6.82 14.07
C GLY A 22 1.84 7.73 12.85
N TRP A 23 2.97 8.05 12.23
CA TRP A 23 3.05 8.92 11.07
C TRP A 23 3.14 8.16 9.75
N LEU A 24 2.61 8.76 8.70
CA LEU A 24 2.86 8.36 7.33
C LEU A 24 4.27 8.79 6.87
N GLY A 25 4.78 8.17 5.83
CA GLY A 25 6.13 8.44 5.33
C GLY A 25 6.39 9.90 4.98
N HIS A 26 5.41 10.60 4.39
CA HIS A 26 5.54 12.03 4.07
C HIS A 26 5.62 12.90 5.33
N GLU A 27 4.92 12.54 6.41
CA GLU A 27 4.96 13.25 7.69
C GLU A 27 6.33 13.07 8.36
N VAL A 28 6.86 11.82 8.36
CA VAL A 28 8.22 11.54 8.82
C VAL A 28 9.25 12.34 8.01
N CYS A 29 9.13 12.34 6.68
CA CYS A 29 10.01 13.09 5.80
C CYS A 29 9.97 14.59 6.09
N ALA A 30 8.79 15.15 6.31
CA ALA A 30 8.61 16.58 6.62
C ALA A 30 9.29 16.98 7.94
N GLN A 31 9.37 16.07 8.91
CA GLN A 31 10.05 16.33 10.19
C GLN A 31 11.56 16.17 10.10
N VAL A 32 12.01 15.08 9.47
CA VAL A 32 13.46 14.75 9.47
C VAL A 32 14.22 15.56 8.41
N ALA A 33 13.58 15.83 7.27
CA ALA A 33 14.23 16.44 6.12
C ALA A 33 13.28 17.32 5.28
N PRO A 34 12.75 18.42 5.86
CA PRO A 34 11.71 19.25 5.22
C PRO A 34 12.13 19.89 3.91
N ALA A 35 13.42 20.01 3.64
CA ALA A 35 13.96 20.59 2.41
C ALA A 35 14.06 19.57 1.26
N LEU A 36 13.79 18.30 1.48
CA LEU A 36 13.85 17.29 0.44
C LEU A 36 12.61 17.35 -0.47
N ARG A 37 12.87 17.24 -1.77
CA ARG A 37 11.83 16.91 -2.73
C ARG A 37 11.53 15.42 -2.60
N ALA A 38 10.31 15.09 -2.22
CA ALA A 38 9.97 13.74 -1.85
C ALA A 38 8.68 13.24 -2.50
N GLY A 39 8.58 11.92 -2.65
CA GLY A 39 7.42 11.25 -3.21
C GLY A 39 7.34 9.79 -2.83
N VAL A 40 6.27 9.13 -3.25
CA VAL A 40 6.02 7.72 -3.02
C VAL A 40 5.66 7.01 -4.32
N LEU A 41 6.17 5.80 -4.51
CA LEU A 41 5.71 4.86 -5.53
C LEU A 41 4.89 3.77 -4.85
N SER A 42 3.66 3.54 -5.33
CA SER A 42 2.77 2.52 -4.77
C SER A 42 1.86 1.95 -5.86
N GLY A 43 1.15 0.88 -5.55
CA GLY A 43 0.24 0.20 -6.46
C GLY A 43 0.46 -1.31 -6.49
N PRO A 44 -0.28 -2.04 -7.33
CA PRO A 44 -0.21 -3.49 -7.46
C PRO A 44 1.11 -3.92 -8.13
N SER A 45 2.08 -4.36 -7.32
CA SER A 45 3.43 -4.68 -7.82
C SER A 45 4.13 -5.70 -6.93
N PHE A 46 3.86 -6.98 -7.16
CA PHE A 46 4.72 -8.00 -6.57
C PHE A 46 6.11 -7.93 -7.20
N ALA A 47 7.13 -7.79 -6.36
CA ALA A 47 8.51 -7.56 -6.80
C ALA A 47 9.02 -8.63 -7.79
N VAL A 48 8.62 -9.89 -7.60
CA VAL A 48 8.98 -11.01 -8.47
C VAL A 48 8.40 -10.84 -9.87
N GLU A 49 7.16 -10.38 -10.00
CA GLU A 49 6.49 -10.15 -11.28
C GLU A 49 7.13 -8.96 -12.01
N VAL A 50 7.37 -7.87 -11.29
CA VAL A 50 8.07 -6.69 -11.85
C VAL A 50 9.48 -7.07 -12.34
N ALA A 51 10.24 -7.83 -11.53
CA ALA A 51 11.59 -8.27 -11.90
C ALA A 51 11.62 -9.20 -13.12
N ARG A 52 10.53 -9.94 -13.37
CA ARG A 52 10.36 -10.79 -14.57
C ARG A 52 9.85 -10.02 -15.79
N GLY A 53 9.66 -8.71 -15.68
CA GLY A 53 9.14 -7.89 -16.78
C GLY A 53 7.66 -8.16 -17.08
N GLN A 54 6.89 -8.69 -16.13
CA GLN A 54 5.46 -8.89 -16.31
C GLN A 54 4.74 -7.54 -16.29
N PRO A 55 3.69 -7.35 -17.11
CA PRO A 55 2.96 -6.09 -17.15
C PRO A 55 2.47 -5.64 -15.79
N SER A 56 2.91 -4.45 -15.37
CA SER A 56 2.60 -3.88 -14.06
C SER A 56 2.24 -2.40 -14.17
N ALA A 57 1.50 -1.88 -13.20
CA ALA A 57 1.14 -0.47 -13.16
C ALA A 57 1.30 0.08 -11.74
N LEU A 58 1.93 1.26 -11.63
CA LEU A 58 2.21 1.96 -10.38
C LEU A 58 1.70 3.40 -10.43
N VAL A 59 1.60 3.99 -9.26
CA VAL A 59 1.34 5.40 -9.04
C VAL A 59 2.58 6.06 -8.46
N ALA A 60 3.01 7.18 -9.07
CA ALA A 60 4.01 8.08 -8.54
C ALA A 60 3.30 9.28 -7.91
N ALA A 61 3.33 9.37 -6.59
CA ALA A 61 2.65 10.46 -5.88
C ALA A 61 3.64 11.43 -5.24
N SER A 62 3.39 12.72 -5.44
CA SER A 62 4.11 13.83 -4.83
C SER A 62 3.29 15.11 -4.94
N GLY A 63 3.42 16.02 -3.99
CA GLY A 63 2.92 17.40 -4.13
C GLY A 63 3.66 18.20 -5.22
N ASP A 64 4.91 17.81 -5.54
CA ASP A 64 5.75 18.45 -6.57
C ASP A 64 5.46 17.83 -7.95
N ALA A 65 4.83 18.62 -8.84
CA ALA A 65 4.49 18.17 -10.20
C ALA A 65 5.73 17.79 -11.03
N ALA A 66 6.82 18.53 -10.92
CA ALA A 66 8.05 18.21 -11.65
C ALA A 66 8.68 16.90 -11.16
N LEU A 67 8.56 16.58 -9.86
CA LEU A 67 8.99 15.29 -9.35
C LEU A 67 8.11 14.15 -9.88
N ARG A 68 6.78 14.33 -9.91
CA ARG A 68 5.88 13.30 -10.50
C ARG A 68 6.27 12.97 -11.93
N GLN A 69 6.47 14.00 -12.77
CA GLN A 69 6.91 13.82 -14.17
C GLN A 69 8.26 13.12 -14.27
N LEU A 70 9.22 13.51 -13.44
CA LEU A 70 10.53 12.84 -13.37
C LEU A 70 10.39 11.36 -13.05
N LEU A 71 9.54 10.99 -12.10
CA LEU A 71 9.30 9.60 -11.73
C LEU A 71 8.64 8.80 -12.85
N VAL A 72 7.67 9.40 -13.55
CA VAL A 72 7.09 8.77 -14.74
C VAL A 72 8.18 8.52 -15.79
N GLN A 73 9.00 9.52 -16.11
CA GLN A 73 10.07 9.37 -17.10
C GLN A 73 11.12 8.33 -16.70
N ALA A 74 11.45 8.25 -15.40
CA ALA A 74 12.48 7.35 -14.89
C ALA A 74 12.04 5.88 -14.85
N PHE A 75 10.76 5.61 -14.55
CA PHE A 75 10.28 4.25 -14.28
C PHE A 75 9.31 3.70 -15.32
N HIS A 76 8.73 4.54 -16.18
CA HIS A 76 7.82 4.08 -17.21
C HIS A 76 8.58 3.27 -18.27
N SER A 77 8.05 2.10 -18.62
CA SER A 77 8.62 1.22 -19.65
C SER A 77 7.53 0.47 -20.40
N SER A 78 7.90 -0.39 -21.34
CA SER A 78 6.95 -1.25 -22.04
C SER A 78 6.21 -2.23 -21.11
N ALA A 79 6.86 -2.64 -20.02
CA ALA A 79 6.28 -3.57 -19.02
C ALA A 79 5.78 -2.87 -17.74
N LEU A 80 6.21 -1.66 -17.46
CA LEU A 80 5.82 -0.93 -16.25
C LEU A 80 5.17 0.42 -16.61
N ARG A 81 3.88 0.54 -16.37
CA ARG A 81 3.14 1.80 -16.49
C ARG A 81 3.20 2.59 -15.18
N VAL A 82 3.55 3.87 -15.26
CA VAL A 82 3.56 4.75 -14.09
C VAL A 82 2.61 5.92 -14.33
N TYR A 83 1.72 6.17 -13.37
CA TYR A 83 0.71 7.23 -13.41
C TYR A 83 1.00 8.26 -12.32
N GLU A 84 0.78 9.53 -12.64
CA GLU A 84 0.92 10.61 -11.67
C GLU A 84 -0.27 10.69 -10.72
N ASN A 85 -0.02 11.05 -9.46
CA ASN A 85 -1.05 11.40 -8.50
C ASN A 85 -0.55 12.51 -7.55
N PRO A 86 -1.27 13.61 -7.34
CA PRO A 86 -0.90 14.64 -6.37
C PRO A 86 -1.24 14.26 -4.92
N ASP A 87 -2.09 13.24 -4.70
CA ASP A 87 -2.59 12.83 -3.39
C ASP A 87 -1.63 11.82 -2.72
N VAL A 88 -0.60 12.34 -2.07
CA VAL A 88 0.38 11.53 -1.33
C VAL A 88 -0.29 10.78 -0.18
N VAL A 89 -1.18 11.45 0.57
CA VAL A 89 -1.88 10.88 1.72
C VAL A 89 -2.70 9.66 1.31
N GLY A 90 -3.52 9.78 0.27
CA GLY A 90 -4.36 8.67 -0.21
C GLY A 90 -3.55 7.48 -0.69
N VAL A 91 -2.45 7.74 -1.40
CA VAL A 91 -1.54 6.67 -1.89
C VAL A 91 -0.88 5.94 -0.73
N GLU A 92 -0.41 6.64 0.29
CA GLU A 92 0.22 6.04 1.48
C GLU A 92 -0.78 5.28 2.35
N VAL A 93 -1.95 5.86 2.63
CA VAL A 93 -3.00 5.21 3.44
C VAL A 93 -3.48 3.93 2.76
N GLY A 94 -3.74 3.96 1.45
CA GLY A 94 -4.11 2.76 0.69
C GLY A 94 -3.07 1.65 0.84
N GLY A 95 -1.80 1.99 0.66
CA GLY A 95 -0.69 1.05 0.81
C GLY A 95 -0.49 0.52 2.23
N ALA A 96 -0.73 1.35 3.26
CA ALA A 96 -0.53 0.98 4.66
C ALA A 96 -1.63 0.02 5.17
N VAL A 97 -2.89 0.39 4.96
CA VAL A 97 -4.03 -0.34 5.57
C VAL A 97 -4.36 -1.64 4.84
N LYS A 98 -4.09 -1.74 3.53
CA LYS A 98 -4.33 -2.98 2.78
C LYS A 98 -3.70 -4.22 3.41
N ASN A 99 -2.57 -4.07 4.10
CA ASN A 99 -1.85 -5.19 4.71
C ASN A 99 -2.68 -5.85 5.84
N VAL A 100 -3.42 -5.07 6.60
CA VAL A 100 -4.35 -5.56 7.63
C VAL A 100 -5.47 -6.39 6.97
N LEU A 101 -6.03 -5.88 5.87
CA LEU A 101 -7.09 -6.58 5.13
C LEU A 101 -6.57 -7.85 4.45
N ALA A 102 -5.32 -7.86 4.01
CA ALA A 102 -4.71 -9.07 3.46
C ALA A 102 -4.58 -10.19 4.52
N ILE A 103 -4.22 -9.85 5.75
CA ILE A 103 -4.22 -10.82 6.86
C ILE A 103 -5.64 -11.31 7.11
N ALA A 104 -6.62 -10.42 7.19
CA ALA A 104 -8.02 -10.76 7.43
C ALA A 104 -8.61 -11.65 6.31
N THR A 105 -8.29 -11.37 5.04
CA THR A 105 -8.72 -12.22 3.92
C THR A 105 -8.02 -13.59 3.92
N GLY A 106 -6.76 -13.64 4.30
CA GLY A 106 -6.06 -14.91 4.50
C GLY A 106 -6.68 -15.76 5.61
N LEU A 107 -7.07 -15.14 6.72
CA LEU A 107 -7.82 -15.79 7.81
C LEU A 107 -9.18 -16.31 7.33
N CYS A 108 -9.92 -15.47 6.58
CA CYS A 108 -11.21 -15.84 5.98
C CYS A 108 -11.08 -17.07 5.08
N ASP A 109 -10.06 -17.11 4.22
CA ASP A 109 -9.79 -18.24 3.32
C ASP A 109 -9.38 -19.50 4.11
N GLY A 110 -8.52 -19.35 5.10
CA GLY A 110 -8.05 -20.47 5.93
C GLY A 110 -9.14 -21.09 6.80
N LEU A 111 -10.14 -20.30 7.21
CA LEU A 111 -11.35 -20.77 7.89
C LEU A 111 -12.43 -21.29 6.93
N ALA A 112 -12.15 -21.37 5.63
CA ALA A 112 -13.06 -21.86 4.60
C ALA A 112 -14.43 -21.12 4.56
N LEU A 113 -14.46 -19.82 4.87
CA LEU A 113 -15.70 -19.02 4.89
C LEU A 113 -16.27 -18.72 3.50
N GLY A 114 -15.51 -19.02 2.44
CA GLY A 114 -15.92 -18.95 1.05
C GLY A 114 -15.68 -17.59 0.37
N LEU A 115 -15.84 -17.60 -0.96
CA LEU A 115 -15.50 -16.46 -1.81
C LEU A 115 -16.42 -15.25 -1.60
N ASN A 116 -17.67 -15.49 -1.24
CA ASN A 116 -18.64 -14.41 -0.95
C ASN A 116 -18.20 -13.61 0.28
N ALA A 117 -17.75 -14.29 1.35
CA ALA A 117 -17.26 -13.66 2.57
C ALA A 117 -15.99 -12.84 2.27
N ARG A 118 -15.05 -13.39 1.48
CA ARG A 118 -13.84 -12.69 1.06
C ARG A 118 -14.17 -11.43 0.24
N ALA A 119 -15.09 -11.52 -0.72
CA ALA A 119 -15.52 -10.37 -1.53
C ALA A 119 -16.17 -9.27 -0.67
N ALA A 120 -17.04 -9.66 0.27
CA ALA A 120 -17.67 -8.74 1.22
C ALA A 120 -16.60 -8.05 2.11
N LEU A 121 -15.62 -8.80 2.61
CA LEU A 121 -14.52 -8.27 3.43
C LEU A 121 -13.66 -7.26 2.67
N ILE A 122 -13.30 -7.55 1.42
CA ILE A 122 -12.54 -6.62 0.56
C ILE A 122 -13.34 -5.34 0.32
N THR A 123 -14.62 -5.46 -0.03
CA THR A 123 -15.49 -4.31 -0.32
C THR A 123 -15.68 -3.44 0.92
N ARG A 124 -15.96 -4.04 2.07
CA ARG A 124 -16.10 -3.31 3.33
C ARG A 124 -14.77 -2.69 3.75
N GLY A 125 -13.68 -3.42 3.61
CA GLY A 125 -12.34 -2.93 3.89
C GLY A 125 -11.96 -1.71 3.06
N LEU A 126 -12.26 -1.71 1.76
CA LEU A 126 -12.04 -0.54 0.91
C LEU A 126 -12.82 0.69 1.40
N ALA A 127 -14.07 0.50 1.83
CA ALA A 127 -14.87 1.59 2.39
C ALA A 127 -14.27 2.15 3.69
N GLU A 128 -13.72 1.28 4.55
CA GLU A 128 -13.03 1.72 5.80
C GLU A 128 -11.72 2.47 5.49
N ILE A 129 -10.91 1.94 4.54
CA ILE A 129 -9.68 2.63 4.08
C ILE A 129 -10.02 4.01 3.54
N THR A 130 -11.09 4.11 2.73
CA THR A 130 -11.53 5.38 2.16
C THR A 130 -11.94 6.37 3.25
N ARG A 131 -12.72 5.92 4.26
CA ARG A 131 -13.12 6.78 5.38
C ARG A 131 -11.93 7.28 6.18
N LEU A 132 -11.00 6.40 6.51
CA LEU A 132 -9.76 6.79 7.20
C LEU A 132 -8.97 7.81 6.36
N GLY A 133 -8.77 7.51 5.06
CA GLY A 133 -8.03 8.40 4.19
C GLY A 133 -8.65 9.79 4.05
N LEU A 134 -9.99 9.86 3.92
CA LEU A 134 -10.70 11.14 3.90
C LEU A 134 -10.52 11.93 5.20
N ALA A 135 -10.56 11.26 6.35
CA ALA A 135 -10.31 11.90 7.64
C ALA A 135 -8.87 12.44 7.77
N LEU A 136 -7.93 11.86 7.02
CA LEU A 136 -6.53 12.30 6.93
C LEU A 136 -6.27 13.30 5.79
N GLY A 137 -7.31 13.71 5.05
CA GLY A 137 -7.21 14.70 3.96
C GLY A 137 -6.94 14.14 2.57
N ALA A 138 -7.06 12.83 2.39
CA ALA A 138 -6.95 12.18 1.08
C ALA A 138 -8.18 12.40 0.18
N ARG A 139 -8.06 12.03 -1.10
CA ARG A 139 -9.13 12.12 -2.11
C ARG A 139 -9.77 10.74 -2.34
N VAL A 140 -11.10 10.73 -2.51
CA VAL A 140 -11.87 9.49 -2.79
C VAL A 140 -11.33 8.77 -4.02
N ASP A 141 -11.06 9.49 -5.11
CA ASP A 141 -10.64 8.94 -6.39
C ASP A 141 -9.35 8.11 -6.28
N THR A 142 -8.47 8.46 -5.35
CA THR A 142 -7.21 7.73 -5.11
C THR A 142 -7.48 6.29 -4.66
N PHE A 143 -8.52 6.07 -3.84
CA PHE A 143 -8.85 4.74 -3.33
C PHE A 143 -9.54 3.86 -4.37
N MET A 144 -10.18 4.44 -5.39
CA MET A 144 -10.75 3.70 -6.53
C MET A 144 -9.70 3.34 -7.59
N GLY A 145 -8.47 3.86 -7.46
CA GLY A 145 -7.37 3.65 -8.39
C GLY A 145 -6.42 2.50 -8.01
N LEU A 146 -5.24 2.53 -8.66
CA LEU A 146 -4.22 1.49 -8.52
C LEU A 146 -3.67 1.37 -7.09
N SER A 147 -3.40 2.48 -6.41
CA SER A 147 -2.85 2.50 -5.04
C SER A 147 -3.87 2.20 -3.94
N GLY A 148 -5.16 2.20 -4.27
CA GLY A 148 -6.26 1.77 -3.41
C GLY A 148 -6.77 0.38 -3.80
N LEU A 149 -7.86 0.34 -4.58
CA LEU A 149 -8.54 -0.89 -5.00
C LEU A 149 -7.59 -1.89 -5.68
N GLY A 150 -6.75 -1.43 -6.61
CA GLY A 150 -5.86 -2.33 -7.35
C GLY A 150 -4.87 -3.08 -6.44
N ASP A 151 -4.17 -2.34 -5.57
CA ASP A 151 -3.20 -2.92 -4.65
C ASP A 151 -3.87 -3.74 -3.52
N LEU A 152 -5.07 -3.35 -3.10
CA LEU A 152 -5.89 -4.09 -2.14
C LEU A 152 -6.29 -5.46 -2.73
N VAL A 153 -6.88 -5.49 -3.92
CA VAL A 153 -7.32 -6.73 -4.57
C VAL A 153 -6.14 -7.66 -4.78
N LEU A 154 -5.03 -7.17 -5.36
CA LEU A 154 -3.83 -7.98 -5.56
C LEU A 154 -3.33 -8.59 -4.25
N THR A 155 -3.26 -7.80 -3.18
CA THR A 155 -2.70 -8.25 -1.90
C THR A 155 -3.64 -9.21 -1.15
N CYS A 156 -4.95 -9.03 -1.28
CA CYS A 156 -5.98 -9.86 -0.64
C CYS A 156 -6.26 -11.18 -1.37
N THR A 157 -5.89 -11.29 -2.66
CA THR A 157 -6.21 -12.49 -3.47
C THR A 157 -4.98 -13.21 -3.99
N GLY A 158 -3.84 -12.52 -4.11
CA GLY A 158 -2.63 -13.08 -4.70
C GLY A 158 -1.88 -14.03 -3.75
N ASP A 159 -1.40 -15.13 -4.29
CA ASP A 159 -0.65 -16.15 -3.51
C ASP A 159 0.75 -15.68 -3.09
N LEU A 160 1.30 -14.67 -3.78
CA LEU A 160 2.57 -14.04 -3.40
C LEU A 160 2.45 -13.08 -2.23
N SER A 161 1.24 -12.84 -1.71
CA SER A 161 1.01 -11.95 -0.58
C SER A 161 1.45 -12.57 0.74
N ARG A 162 2.56 -12.08 1.28
CA ARG A 162 3.07 -12.51 2.60
C ARG A 162 2.05 -12.27 3.72
N ASN A 163 1.34 -11.14 3.68
CA ASN A 163 0.33 -10.83 4.69
C ASN A 163 -0.88 -11.77 4.61
N ARG A 164 -1.36 -12.11 3.39
CA ARG A 164 -2.41 -13.10 3.22
C ARG A 164 -1.96 -14.46 3.73
N ARG A 165 -0.70 -14.85 3.47
CA ARG A 165 -0.12 -16.10 3.99
C ARG A 165 -0.12 -16.13 5.53
N VAL A 166 0.24 -15.03 6.19
CA VAL A 166 0.14 -14.94 7.66
C VAL A 166 -1.29 -15.25 8.13
N GLY A 167 -2.31 -14.65 7.49
CA GLY A 167 -3.72 -14.94 7.81
C GLY A 167 -4.09 -16.41 7.66
N LEU A 168 -3.64 -17.08 6.58
CA LEU A 168 -3.84 -18.53 6.37
C LEU A 168 -3.21 -19.36 7.50
N LEU A 169 -1.99 -19.04 7.92
CA LEU A 169 -1.29 -19.74 8.98
C LEU A 169 -1.94 -19.54 10.36
N LEU A 170 -2.44 -18.33 10.64
CA LEU A 170 -3.23 -18.07 11.85
C LEU A 170 -4.52 -18.91 11.89
N ALA A 171 -5.20 -19.08 10.76
CA ALA A 171 -6.37 -19.96 10.66
C ALA A 171 -6.05 -21.44 10.96
N GLN A 172 -4.82 -21.87 10.71
CA GLN A 172 -4.33 -23.20 11.01
C GLN A 172 -3.91 -23.37 12.49
N GLY A 173 -4.10 -22.35 13.33
CA GLY A 173 -3.78 -22.37 14.76
C GLY A 173 -2.34 -21.99 15.10
N MET A 174 -1.55 -21.50 14.15
CA MET A 174 -0.21 -20.98 14.46
C MET A 174 -0.31 -19.66 15.24
N THR A 175 0.63 -19.44 16.14
CA THR A 175 0.78 -18.13 16.79
C THR A 175 1.31 -17.09 15.79
N LEU A 176 1.09 -15.81 16.07
CA LEU A 176 1.63 -14.73 15.21
C LEU A 176 3.15 -14.83 15.05
N ALA A 177 3.86 -15.11 16.14
CA ALA A 177 5.33 -15.27 16.09
C ALA A 177 5.77 -16.38 15.13
N GLN A 178 5.10 -17.53 15.17
CA GLN A 178 5.36 -18.65 14.25
C GLN A 178 5.01 -18.30 12.81
N ALA A 179 3.86 -17.66 12.58
CA ALA A 179 3.39 -17.29 11.24
C ALA A 179 4.28 -16.24 10.55
N VAL A 180 4.93 -15.36 11.31
CA VAL A 180 5.84 -14.33 10.77
C VAL A 180 7.23 -14.90 10.46
N GLN A 181 7.66 -15.97 11.14
CA GLN A 181 8.95 -16.63 10.92
C GLN A 181 8.95 -17.66 9.78
N SER A 182 7.77 -18.06 9.28
CA SER A 182 7.59 -19.03 8.19
C SER A 182 7.43 -18.38 6.84
#